data_5953b594c6472611a7153d2647d436ca
#
_entry.id   5953b594c6472611a7153d2647d436ca
#
_cell.length_a   1.000
_cell.length_b   1.000
_cell.length_c   1.000
_cell.angle_alpha   90.00
_cell.angle_beta   90.00
_cell.angle_gamma   90.00
#
_symmetry.space_group_name_H-M   'P 1'
#
loop_
_entity.id
_entity.type
_entity.pdbx_description
1 polymer ?
#
loop_
_entity_poly.entity_id
_entity_poly.type
_entity_poly.pdbx_seq_one_letter_code
_entity_poly.pdbx_strand_id
1 'polypeptide(L)'
;MGATSEQLGVMRLNDALRKAQTLGLDLVEVAPTANPPVCKIVDFGKFRYDISKHSKDKKPASSKLKEIKFRVNIDEHDYLTKVRHAEEFLDRGNKVRVQLQFRGREMAHQELGTHLVEKVRDDLSSMSQVETDPKIAGRNISMTLAPLPANRRKRKFTAPETGEESEEAAALTEP
;
A
#
# COMPACT_ATOMS: atom_id res chain seq x y z
N MET A 1 29.94 20.35 -0.65
CA MET A 1 29.16 20.52 -1.91
C MET A 1 28.38 21.83 -1.79
N GLY A 2 28.39 22.68 -2.83
CA GLY A 2 27.66 23.94 -2.86
C GLY A 2 26.17 23.77 -3.15
N ALA A 3 25.41 24.88 -3.15
CA ALA A 3 23.97 24.92 -3.39
C ALA A 3 23.54 24.31 -4.75
N THR A 4 24.44 24.31 -5.74
CA THR A 4 24.25 23.81 -7.10
C THR A 4 24.91 22.44 -7.36
N SER A 5 25.09 21.58 -6.35
CA SER A 5 25.83 20.29 -6.45
C SER A 5 27.33 20.45 -6.82
N GLU A 6 27.87 21.63 -6.73
CA GLU A 6 29.28 21.94 -7.01
C GLU A 6 30.16 21.40 -5.86
N GLN A 7 31.28 20.76 -6.22
CA GLN A 7 32.25 20.29 -5.24
C GLN A 7 33.19 21.44 -4.85
N LEU A 8 33.11 21.88 -3.60
CA LEU A 8 33.95 22.97 -3.07
C LEU A 8 35.31 22.48 -2.56
N GLY A 9 35.59 21.18 -2.61
CA GLY A 9 36.81 20.59 -2.10
C GLY A 9 36.87 20.53 -0.58
N VAL A 10 38.08 20.26 -0.03
CA VAL A 10 38.33 20.18 1.40
C VAL A 10 38.65 21.59 1.92
N MET A 11 37.95 22.04 2.95
CA MET A 11 38.14 23.35 3.58
C MET A 11 37.97 23.26 5.09
N ARG A 12 38.40 24.33 5.79
CA ARG A 12 38.18 24.42 7.25
C ARG A 12 36.70 24.65 7.56
N LEU A 13 36.27 24.16 8.70
CA LEU A 13 34.86 24.28 9.15
C LEU A 13 34.39 25.74 9.18
N ASN A 14 35.21 26.65 9.71
CA ASN A 14 34.87 28.08 9.75
C ASN A 14 34.66 28.73 8.39
N ASP A 15 35.40 28.29 7.36
CA ASP A 15 35.23 28.79 6.00
C ASP A 15 33.97 28.24 5.36
N ALA A 16 33.63 26.98 5.64
CA ALA A 16 32.37 26.36 5.20
C ALA A 16 31.17 27.06 5.82
N LEU A 17 31.22 27.37 7.13
CA LEU A 17 30.15 28.10 7.83
C LEU A 17 29.95 29.50 7.26
N ARG A 18 31.05 30.25 7.04
CA ARG A 18 30.95 31.59 6.44
C ARG A 18 30.33 31.56 5.05
N LYS A 19 30.68 30.55 4.21
CA LYS A 19 30.09 30.40 2.89
C LYS A 19 28.58 30.07 2.99
N ALA A 20 28.17 29.21 3.91
CA ALA A 20 26.77 28.90 4.15
C ALA A 20 26.00 30.18 4.55
N GLN A 21 26.50 30.94 5.51
CA GLN A 21 25.92 32.20 5.96
C GLN A 21 25.82 33.25 4.84
N THR A 22 26.86 33.39 3.99
CA THR A 22 26.84 34.34 2.84
C THR A 22 25.74 33.98 1.85
N LEU A 23 25.43 32.71 1.69
CA LEU A 23 24.37 32.20 0.81
C LEU A 23 23.01 32.18 1.47
N GLY A 24 22.89 32.48 2.76
CA GLY A 24 21.63 32.34 3.52
C GLY A 24 21.15 30.91 3.65
N LEU A 25 22.08 29.93 3.63
CA LEU A 25 21.80 28.50 3.69
C LEU A 25 22.44 27.86 4.93
N ASP A 26 22.06 26.61 5.17
CA ASP A 26 22.58 25.82 6.28
C ASP A 26 23.72 24.91 5.84
N LEU A 27 24.66 24.63 6.76
CA LEU A 27 25.69 23.61 6.58
C LEU A 27 25.22 22.31 7.23
N VAL A 28 24.92 21.31 6.40
CA VAL A 28 24.40 20.02 6.85
C VAL A 28 25.46 18.94 6.67
N GLU A 29 25.76 18.22 7.74
CA GLU A 29 26.65 17.06 7.71
C GLU A 29 25.89 15.84 7.15
N VAL A 30 26.37 15.31 6.01
CA VAL A 30 25.71 14.18 5.31
C VAL A 30 26.37 12.86 5.66
N ALA A 31 27.69 12.83 5.81
CA ALA A 31 28.44 11.64 6.18
C ALA A 31 29.47 11.96 7.27
N PRO A 32 29.07 11.77 8.55
CA PRO A 32 29.93 12.05 9.69
C PRO A 32 31.10 11.05 9.83
N THR A 33 30.91 9.82 9.35
CA THR A 33 31.92 8.75 9.47
C THR A 33 33.02 8.82 8.42
N ALA A 34 32.87 9.67 7.41
CA ALA A 34 33.92 9.89 6.40
C ALA A 34 35.05 10.76 6.96
N ASN A 35 36.28 10.52 6.53
CA ASN A 35 37.45 11.30 6.92
C ASN A 35 38.10 11.94 5.67
N PRO A 36 37.96 13.26 5.44
CA PRO A 36 37.24 14.24 6.23
C PRO A 36 35.70 14.11 6.11
N PRO A 37 34.92 14.58 7.11
CA PRO A 37 33.46 14.49 7.11
C PRO A 37 32.86 15.27 5.91
N VAL A 38 31.82 14.70 5.29
CA VAL A 38 31.18 15.31 4.12
C VAL A 38 29.99 16.17 4.55
N CYS A 39 30.09 17.45 4.22
CA CYS A 39 29.05 18.44 4.48
C CYS A 39 28.45 18.98 3.17
N LYS A 40 27.19 19.39 3.21
CA LYS A 40 26.48 20.02 2.11
C LYS A 40 25.87 21.35 2.56
N ILE A 41 26.01 22.40 1.73
CA ILE A 41 25.38 23.69 1.94
C ILE A 41 24.03 23.66 1.23
N VAL A 42 22.93 23.63 2.00
CA VAL A 42 21.54 23.51 1.50
C VAL A 42 20.58 24.13 2.50
N ASP A 43 19.37 24.41 2.05
CA ASP A 43 18.25 24.69 2.97
C ASP A 43 17.89 23.40 3.71
N PHE A 44 18.03 23.41 5.02
CA PHE A 44 17.79 22.23 5.87
C PHE A 44 16.33 21.78 5.80
N GLY A 45 15.37 22.70 5.72
CA GLY A 45 13.95 22.38 5.62
C GLY A 45 13.64 21.57 4.37
N LYS A 46 14.12 22.05 3.21
CA LYS A 46 13.96 21.38 1.92
C LYS A 46 14.69 20.04 1.91
N PHE A 47 15.93 20.00 2.38
CA PHE A 47 16.73 18.76 2.45
C PHE A 47 16.06 17.67 3.31
N ARG A 48 15.52 18.04 4.48
CA ARG A 48 14.78 17.12 5.34
C ARG A 48 13.51 16.60 4.67
N TYR A 49 12.81 17.47 3.96
CA TYR A 49 11.60 17.07 3.20
C TYR A 49 11.95 16.07 2.10
N ASP A 50 12.98 16.34 1.31
CA ASP A 50 13.41 15.47 0.22
C ASP A 50 13.86 14.09 0.72
N ILE A 51 14.65 14.04 1.81
CA ILE A 51 15.01 12.77 2.47
C ILE A 51 13.77 12.02 2.94
N SER A 52 12.82 12.72 3.57
CA SER A 52 11.57 12.12 4.04
C SER A 52 10.74 11.54 2.89
N LYS A 53 10.68 12.24 1.76
CA LYS A 53 10.00 11.79 0.55
C LYS A 53 10.66 10.54 -0.01
N HIS A 54 11.95 10.56 -0.25
CA HIS A 54 12.69 9.39 -0.75
C HIS A 54 12.67 8.19 0.21
N SER A 55 12.60 8.42 1.51
CA SER A 55 12.46 7.34 2.50
C SER A 55 11.07 6.70 2.49
N LYS A 56 10.02 7.47 2.16
CA LYS A 56 8.66 6.94 1.99
C LYS A 56 8.55 6.09 0.73
N ASP A 57 9.17 6.53 -0.36
CA ASP A 57 9.18 5.79 -1.63
C ASP A 57 9.97 4.48 -1.53
N LYS A 58 11.00 4.43 -0.67
CA LYS A 58 11.83 3.23 -0.44
C LYS A 58 11.30 2.28 0.63
N LYS A 59 10.34 2.69 1.46
CA LYS A 59 9.71 1.75 2.39
C LYS A 59 8.90 0.77 1.57
N PRO A 60 9.19 -0.55 1.61
CA PRO A 60 8.29 -1.54 1.06
C PRO A 60 6.92 -1.27 1.68
N ALA A 61 5.89 -1.19 0.84
CA ALA A 61 4.54 -0.94 1.31
C ALA A 61 4.25 -1.92 2.44
N SER A 62 4.27 -1.45 3.68
CA SER A 62 3.99 -2.31 4.84
C SER A 62 2.61 -2.91 4.60
N SER A 63 2.52 -4.24 4.53
CA SER A 63 1.27 -4.91 4.30
C SER A 63 0.26 -4.44 5.35
N LYS A 64 -0.73 -3.67 4.90
CA LYS A 64 -1.81 -3.18 5.76
C LYS A 64 -2.89 -4.25 5.84
N LEU A 65 -3.54 -4.37 6.98
CA LEU A 65 -4.72 -5.21 7.11
C LEU A 65 -5.93 -4.43 6.56
N LYS A 66 -6.56 -4.98 5.52
CA LYS A 66 -7.81 -4.46 4.94
C LYS A 66 -8.96 -5.37 5.37
N GLU A 67 -10.10 -4.80 5.70
CA GLU A 67 -11.28 -5.54 6.13
C GLU A 67 -12.39 -5.43 5.10
N ILE A 68 -12.98 -6.57 4.73
CA ILE A 68 -14.13 -6.66 3.83
C ILE A 68 -15.25 -7.39 4.56
N LYS A 69 -16.41 -6.74 4.62
CA LYS A 69 -17.59 -7.26 5.31
C LYS A 69 -18.57 -7.88 4.33
N PHE A 70 -18.98 -9.11 4.65
CA PHE A 70 -20.01 -9.85 3.93
C PHE A 70 -21.25 -10.03 4.81
N ARG A 71 -22.36 -10.30 4.17
CA ARG A 71 -23.62 -10.71 4.82
C ARG A 71 -24.07 -12.04 4.24
N VAL A 72 -24.86 -12.81 4.98
CA VAL A 72 -25.34 -14.10 4.52
C VAL A 72 -26.17 -13.97 3.24
N ASN A 73 -27.10 -13.01 3.23
CA ASN A 73 -27.92 -12.69 2.06
C ASN A 73 -27.25 -11.60 1.21
N ILE A 74 -26.13 -11.93 0.58
CA ILE A 74 -25.46 -11.03 -0.35
C ILE A 74 -25.92 -11.32 -1.77
N ASP A 75 -26.20 -10.28 -2.53
CA ASP A 75 -26.46 -10.38 -3.96
C ASP A 75 -25.20 -10.77 -4.71
N GLU A 76 -25.35 -11.48 -5.84
CA GLU A 76 -24.21 -11.97 -6.62
C GLU A 76 -23.34 -10.84 -7.16
N HIS A 77 -23.95 -9.74 -7.61
CA HIS A 77 -23.22 -8.57 -8.09
C HIS A 77 -22.39 -7.92 -6.96
N ASP A 78 -22.97 -7.75 -5.76
CA ASP A 78 -22.25 -7.18 -4.61
C ASP A 78 -21.15 -8.14 -4.11
N TYR A 79 -21.40 -9.45 -4.19
CA TYR A 79 -20.40 -10.48 -3.90
C TYR A 79 -19.18 -10.33 -4.82
N LEU A 80 -19.39 -10.31 -6.14
CA LEU A 80 -18.31 -10.18 -7.13
C LEU A 80 -17.55 -8.87 -6.97
N THR A 81 -18.25 -7.77 -6.70
CA THR A 81 -17.61 -6.46 -6.45
C THR A 81 -16.69 -6.52 -5.24
N LYS A 82 -17.11 -7.16 -4.14
CA LYS A 82 -16.29 -7.31 -2.94
C LYS A 82 -15.10 -8.24 -3.15
N VAL A 83 -15.28 -9.32 -3.94
CA VAL A 83 -14.18 -10.22 -4.29
C VAL A 83 -13.15 -9.51 -5.16
N ARG A 84 -13.56 -8.67 -6.12
CA ARG A 84 -12.65 -7.82 -6.92
C ARG A 84 -11.84 -6.87 -6.04
N HIS A 85 -12.48 -6.18 -5.10
CA HIS A 85 -11.76 -5.33 -4.14
C HIS A 85 -10.78 -6.13 -3.27
N ALA A 86 -11.15 -7.36 -2.87
CA ALA A 86 -10.23 -8.24 -2.14
C ALA A 86 -9.00 -8.59 -2.99
N GLU A 87 -9.20 -8.91 -4.25
CA GLU A 87 -8.15 -9.20 -5.23
C GLU A 87 -7.19 -8.01 -5.38
N GLU A 88 -7.71 -6.79 -5.54
CA GLU A 88 -6.90 -5.57 -5.61
C GLU A 88 -6.07 -5.33 -4.35
N PHE A 89 -6.64 -5.57 -3.17
CA PHE A 89 -5.91 -5.41 -1.92
C PHE A 89 -4.79 -6.44 -1.78
N LEU A 90 -5.06 -7.68 -2.14
CA LEU A 90 -4.06 -8.76 -2.14
C LEU A 90 -2.94 -8.48 -3.16
N ASP A 91 -3.30 -7.96 -4.34
CA ASP A 91 -2.32 -7.61 -5.37
C ASP A 91 -1.37 -6.49 -4.93
N ARG A 92 -1.89 -5.50 -4.19
CA ARG A 92 -1.07 -4.45 -3.55
C ARG A 92 -0.24 -4.95 -2.35
N GLY A 93 -0.27 -6.26 -2.07
CA GLY A 93 0.48 -6.87 -0.97
C GLY A 93 -0.15 -6.67 0.42
N ASN A 94 -1.42 -6.27 0.50
CA ASN A 94 -2.11 -6.11 1.76
C ASN A 94 -2.71 -7.45 2.23
N LYS A 95 -2.81 -7.64 3.54
CA LYS A 95 -3.61 -8.72 4.12
C LYS A 95 -5.08 -8.35 4.09
N VAL A 96 -5.95 -9.33 3.85
CA VAL A 96 -7.40 -9.13 3.81
C VAL A 96 -8.07 -9.93 4.92
N ARG A 97 -8.79 -9.23 5.80
CA ARG A 97 -9.68 -9.85 6.76
C ARG A 97 -11.08 -9.91 6.16
N VAL A 98 -11.55 -11.10 5.92
CA VAL A 98 -12.93 -11.38 5.53
C VAL A 98 -13.75 -11.50 6.81
N GLN A 99 -14.78 -10.68 6.96
CA GLN A 99 -15.69 -10.73 8.09
C GLN A 99 -17.13 -10.90 7.59
N LEU A 100 -17.79 -11.94 8.02
CA LEU A 100 -19.22 -12.15 7.79
C LEU A 100 -19.97 -11.86 9.08
N GLN A 101 -21.02 -11.05 9.00
CA GLN A 101 -21.85 -10.68 10.14
C GLN A 101 -23.26 -11.20 9.97
N PHE A 102 -23.70 -12.01 10.93
CA PHE A 102 -25.08 -12.52 11.04
C PHE A 102 -26.00 -11.47 11.63
N ARG A 103 -27.21 -11.36 11.08
CA ARG A 103 -28.30 -10.64 11.70
C ARG A 103 -29.16 -11.62 12.51
N GLY A 104 -29.70 -11.18 13.64
CA GLY A 104 -30.65 -11.86 14.52
C GLY A 104 -31.00 -13.31 14.16
N ARG A 105 -31.97 -13.51 13.29
CA ARG A 105 -32.47 -14.83 12.87
C ARG A 105 -31.48 -15.65 12.02
N GLU A 106 -30.52 -15.01 11.36
CA GLU A 106 -29.52 -15.71 10.52
C GLU A 106 -28.56 -16.55 11.37
N MET A 107 -28.46 -16.28 12.67
CA MET A 107 -27.68 -17.10 13.59
C MET A 107 -28.18 -18.57 13.71
N ALA A 108 -29.42 -18.86 13.35
CA ALA A 108 -29.92 -20.22 13.28
C ALA A 108 -29.35 -21.01 12.09
N HIS A 109 -28.81 -20.31 11.10
CA HIS A 109 -28.28 -20.86 9.83
C HIS A 109 -26.81 -20.53 9.63
N GLN A 110 -25.98 -20.84 10.62
CA GLN A 110 -24.54 -20.56 10.57
C GLN A 110 -23.84 -21.26 9.40
N GLU A 111 -24.38 -22.39 8.98
CA GLU A 111 -23.86 -23.17 7.83
C GLU A 111 -23.79 -22.35 6.55
N LEU A 112 -24.80 -21.51 6.26
CA LEU A 112 -24.82 -20.65 5.08
C LEU A 112 -23.70 -19.62 5.11
N GLY A 113 -23.43 -19.06 6.29
CA GLY A 113 -22.32 -18.11 6.48
C GLY A 113 -20.97 -18.78 6.34
N THR A 114 -20.78 -19.96 6.87
CA THR A 114 -19.54 -20.74 6.74
C THR A 114 -19.29 -21.08 5.28
N HIS A 115 -20.31 -21.57 4.57
CA HIS A 115 -20.21 -21.88 3.14
C HIS A 115 -19.84 -20.65 2.29
N LEU A 116 -20.41 -19.48 2.62
CA LEU A 116 -20.05 -18.25 1.91
C LEU A 116 -18.58 -17.85 2.15
N VAL A 117 -18.08 -17.98 3.38
CA VAL A 117 -16.68 -17.66 3.70
C VAL A 117 -15.72 -18.65 3.03
N GLU A 118 -16.09 -19.93 2.96
CA GLU A 118 -15.34 -20.95 2.21
C GLU A 118 -15.32 -20.66 0.71
N LYS A 119 -16.45 -20.24 0.13
CA LYS A 119 -16.51 -19.80 -1.27
C LYS A 119 -15.55 -18.63 -1.53
N VAL A 120 -15.50 -17.64 -0.65
CA VAL A 120 -14.55 -16.51 -0.75
C VAL A 120 -13.11 -17.00 -0.68
N ARG A 121 -12.81 -17.94 0.20
CA ARG A 121 -11.46 -18.56 0.32
C ARG A 121 -11.06 -19.22 -1.00
N ASP A 122 -11.95 -20.04 -1.55
CA ASP A 122 -11.67 -20.81 -2.75
C ASP A 122 -11.54 -19.90 -3.98
N ASP A 123 -12.36 -18.86 -4.09
CA ASP A 123 -12.28 -17.86 -5.14
C ASP A 123 -10.98 -17.04 -5.10
N LEU A 124 -10.47 -16.74 -3.92
CA LEU A 124 -9.23 -15.98 -3.72
C LEU A 124 -7.97 -16.86 -3.55
N SER A 125 -8.09 -18.19 -3.67
CA SER A 125 -6.98 -19.13 -3.50
C SER A 125 -5.82 -18.91 -4.49
N SER A 126 -6.11 -18.36 -5.68
CA SER A 126 -5.10 -18.00 -6.69
C SER A 126 -4.24 -16.78 -6.31
N MET A 127 -4.70 -15.95 -5.36
CA MET A 127 -4.07 -14.70 -4.95
C MET A 127 -3.56 -14.72 -3.51
N SER A 128 -4.10 -15.61 -2.68
CA SER A 128 -3.85 -15.60 -1.24
C SER A 128 -3.70 -17.00 -0.66
N GLN A 129 -3.10 -17.04 0.51
CA GLN A 129 -3.12 -18.20 1.41
C GLN A 129 -3.84 -17.84 2.71
N VAL A 130 -4.50 -18.82 3.32
CA VAL A 130 -5.17 -18.65 4.60
C VAL A 130 -4.11 -18.49 5.70
N GLU A 131 -4.13 -17.37 6.39
CA GLU A 131 -3.30 -17.11 7.57
C GLU A 131 -4.04 -17.50 8.86
N THR A 132 -5.36 -17.25 8.89
CA THR A 132 -6.24 -17.65 9.99
C THR A 132 -7.49 -18.27 9.40
N ASP A 133 -7.77 -19.50 9.79
CA ASP A 133 -8.95 -20.24 9.36
C ASP A 133 -10.25 -19.54 9.80
N PRO A 134 -11.37 -19.80 9.10
CA PRO A 134 -12.66 -19.26 9.48
C PRO A 134 -13.02 -19.63 10.93
N LYS A 135 -13.21 -18.63 11.77
CA LYS A 135 -13.62 -18.80 13.16
C LYS A 135 -14.89 -18.03 13.44
N ILE A 136 -15.84 -18.71 14.09
CA ILE A 136 -17.07 -18.09 14.58
C ILE A 136 -16.78 -17.44 15.93
N ALA A 137 -17.02 -16.15 16.03
CA ALA A 137 -16.86 -15.35 17.24
C ALA A 137 -18.15 -14.54 17.46
N GLY A 138 -19.02 -15.02 18.34
CA GLY A 138 -20.32 -14.42 18.59
C GLY A 138 -21.19 -14.40 17.33
N ARG A 139 -21.50 -13.21 16.80
CA ARG A 139 -22.31 -13.03 15.59
C ARG A 139 -21.51 -12.85 14.31
N ASN A 140 -20.21 -13.11 14.34
CA ASN A 140 -19.34 -12.90 13.21
C ASN A 140 -18.55 -14.16 12.90
N ILE A 141 -18.30 -14.40 11.60
CA ILE A 141 -17.24 -15.30 11.15
C ILE A 141 -16.11 -14.42 10.65
N SER A 142 -14.89 -14.70 11.05
CA SER A 142 -13.71 -13.98 10.58
C SER A 142 -12.65 -14.94 10.07
N MET A 143 -12.05 -14.59 8.94
CA MET A 143 -10.94 -15.29 8.31
C MET A 143 -9.92 -14.24 7.85
N THR A 144 -8.62 -14.56 7.92
CA THR A 144 -7.57 -13.66 7.42
C THR A 144 -6.81 -14.34 6.29
N LEU A 145 -6.69 -13.61 5.20
CA LEU A 145 -5.96 -14.01 3.99
C LEU A 145 -4.68 -13.20 3.88
N ALA A 146 -3.56 -13.88 3.71
CA ALA A 146 -2.27 -13.26 3.42
C ALA A 146 -1.99 -13.34 1.91
N PRO A 147 -1.46 -12.28 1.27
CA PRO A 147 -1.17 -12.31 -0.15
C PRO A 147 -0.06 -13.30 -0.46
N LEU A 148 -0.19 -14.05 -1.55
CA LEU A 148 0.88 -14.87 -2.10
C LEU A 148 2.05 -13.99 -2.57
N PRO A 149 3.28 -14.54 -2.73
CA PRO A 149 4.37 -13.84 -3.41
C PRO A 149 3.94 -13.33 -4.79
N ALA A 150 4.40 -12.15 -5.19
CA ALA A 150 3.98 -11.49 -6.43
C ALA A 150 4.03 -12.41 -7.68
N ASN A 151 5.03 -13.29 -7.73
CA ASN A 151 5.25 -14.22 -8.85
C ASN A 151 4.19 -15.34 -8.97
N ARG A 152 3.39 -15.57 -7.92
CA ARG A 152 2.38 -16.65 -7.88
C ARG A 152 0.95 -16.14 -7.92
N ARG A 153 0.74 -14.81 -7.86
CA ARG A 153 -0.59 -14.22 -7.88
C ARG A 153 -1.17 -14.27 -9.29
N LYS A 154 -2.40 -14.74 -9.40
CA LYS A 154 -3.16 -14.75 -10.65
C LYS A 154 -4.53 -14.15 -10.39
N ARG A 155 -4.81 -12.99 -11.00
CA ARG A 155 -6.12 -12.33 -10.94
C ARG A 155 -7.14 -13.17 -11.69
N LYS A 156 -8.33 -13.33 -11.12
CA LYS A 156 -9.45 -14.10 -11.71
C LYS A 156 -10.64 -13.22 -11.99
N PHE A 157 -10.89 -12.24 -11.14
CA PHE A 157 -12.11 -11.41 -11.18
C PHE A 157 -11.86 -9.97 -11.64
N THR A 158 -10.63 -9.49 -11.51
CA THR A 158 -10.23 -8.18 -12.03
C THR A 158 -9.50 -8.41 -13.34
N ALA A 159 -10.11 -8.06 -14.48
CA ALA A 159 -9.40 -8.03 -15.75
C ALA A 159 -8.20 -7.08 -15.63
N PRO A 160 -7.05 -7.37 -16.28
CA PRO A 160 -6.00 -6.38 -16.39
C PRO A 160 -6.61 -5.13 -17.00
N GLU A 161 -6.37 -3.95 -16.41
CA GLU A 161 -6.71 -2.67 -17.03
C GLU A 161 -5.92 -2.55 -18.34
N THR A 162 -6.46 -3.14 -19.41
CA THR A 162 -6.13 -2.74 -20.77
C THR A 162 -6.82 -1.41 -20.97
N GLY A 163 -6.01 -0.36 -21.21
CA GLY A 163 -6.44 1.03 -21.30
C GLY A 163 -7.32 1.35 -22.52
N GLU A 164 -8.46 0.66 -22.68
CA GLU A 164 -9.40 0.84 -23.77
C GLU A 164 -10.72 1.51 -23.35
N GLU A 165 -10.97 1.73 -22.05
CA GLU A 165 -12.18 2.44 -21.60
C GLU A 165 -12.06 3.97 -21.59
N SER A 166 -10.89 4.55 -21.91
CA SER A 166 -10.71 6.00 -21.96
C SER A 166 -11.02 6.63 -23.34
N GLU A 167 -11.17 5.85 -24.40
CA GLU A 167 -11.46 6.39 -25.74
C GLU A 167 -12.97 6.45 -26.08
N GLU A 168 -13.80 5.59 -25.49
CA GLU A 168 -15.24 5.59 -25.78
C GLU A 168 -16.02 6.72 -25.07
N ALA A 169 -15.50 7.22 -23.95
CA ALA A 169 -16.09 8.39 -23.26
C ALA A 169 -15.73 9.74 -23.92
N ALA A 170 -14.69 9.80 -24.73
CA ALA A 170 -14.27 11.01 -25.45
C ALA A 170 -14.98 11.19 -26.80
N ALA A 171 -15.53 10.14 -27.39
CA ALA A 171 -16.18 10.19 -28.70
C ALA A 171 -17.66 10.61 -28.67
N LEU A 172 -18.25 10.77 -27.46
CA LEU A 172 -19.67 11.19 -27.29
C LEU A 172 -19.84 12.66 -26.90
N THR A 173 -18.77 13.47 -26.97
CA THR A 173 -18.85 14.91 -26.63
C THR A 173 -18.25 15.78 -27.74
N GLU A 174 -18.77 15.68 -28.94
CA GLU A 174 -18.64 16.78 -29.92
C GLU A 174 -20.02 17.08 -30.53
N PRO A 175 -20.35 18.39 -30.67
CA PRO A 175 -21.69 18.92 -30.95
C PRO A 175 -22.13 18.72 -32.39
#